data_da2f0e822962a1e6b24585b48736f748
#
_entry.id   da2f0e822962a1e6b24585b48736f748
#
_cell.length_a   1.000
_cell.length_b   1.000
_cell.length_c   1.000
_cell.angle_alpha   90.00
_cell.angle_beta   90.00
_cell.angle_gamma   90.00
#
_symmetry.space_group_name_H-M   'P 1'
#
loop_
_entity.id
_entity.type
_entity.pdbx_description
1 polymer ?
#
loop_
_entity_poly.entity_id
_entity_poly.type
_entity_poly.pdbx_seq_one_letter_code
_entity_poly.pdbx_strand_id
1 'polypeptide(L)'
;MKLTRRHFIKINSVAAAGIGLGVTPVFASAVAPVFESQRPKLADRKFTSKAVEAIIKKVKADIKDPEVAWLFENCYPNTLDTTVNYSEKDGKPDTFVITGDINAMWMRDSSAQVWPYLPLIKNDPGLKKLIQGVLSRQAKCVIIDPYANAFNEGPTGSEWDSDRTTMKPELHERKWEIDSLCYPVRLAYNYWKISGDSNFFDDNWQKAGKIILATFKEQQRKDGKGPYFFQRKTETQSDTAPNRGYGNPVKPVGLICSIFRPSDDATIYPFLIPSNYFAVASLNQMAEMYSAIGHDNATADACKALAAEVQAALEQYAVGHHPQFGKVIPFEVDGYGNQLFMDDSNVPSLLALPYLDSVKVDDPLYQSTRKFVLSDSNPYYFKGTAAEGIGGPHVGIGYIWPMAIIMRGITSTDKAEIVQCIKWLKATHAGTGFMHESFNKDDAKDFTRKWFAWANTLFGELILKVHEHYPDILQQTF
;
A
#
# COMPACT_ATOMS: atom_id res chain seq x y z
N MET A 1 -5.53 5.59 -37.33
CA MET A 1 -4.21 5.72 -37.97
C MET A 1 -3.18 5.32 -36.96
N LYS A 2 -2.63 4.10 -37.09
CA LYS A 2 -1.72 3.49 -36.10
C LYS A 2 -0.33 4.10 -36.26
N LEU A 3 0.22 4.72 -35.21
CA LEU A 3 1.62 5.13 -35.13
C LEU A 3 2.41 4.06 -34.41
N THR A 4 3.22 3.33 -35.15
CA THR A 4 4.17 2.32 -34.68
C THR A 4 5.41 2.96 -34.08
N ARG A 5 5.85 2.41 -32.93
CA ARG A 5 7.13 2.69 -32.29
C ARG A 5 8.28 2.23 -33.18
N ARG A 6 9.08 3.17 -33.71
CA ARG A 6 10.48 3.05 -34.13
C ARG A 6 10.91 4.37 -34.73
N HIS A 7 11.74 5.17 -34.01
CA HIS A 7 12.77 6.08 -34.50
C HIS A 7 13.19 7.02 -33.37
N PHE A 8 14.25 6.68 -32.68
CA PHE A 8 15.16 7.68 -32.10
C PHE A 8 16.40 6.96 -31.56
N ILE A 9 17.35 6.62 -32.45
CA ILE A 9 18.76 6.45 -32.08
C ILE A 9 19.59 6.86 -33.31
N LYS A 10 20.26 7.97 -33.20
CA LYS A 10 21.54 8.29 -33.86
C LYS A 10 21.91 9.73 -33.55
N ILE A 11 22.92 9.96 -32.72
CA ILE A 11 23.83 11.12 -32.79
C ILE A 11 25.09 10.73 -31.99
N ASN A 12 26.10 10.43 -32.75
CA ASN A 12 27.47 10.94 -32.87
C ASN A 12 28.49 10.63 -31.78
N SER A 13 29.29 9.60 -32.11
CA SER A 13 30.68 9.48 -31.70
C SER A 13 31.54 10.38 -32.59
N VAL A 14 32.24 11.35 -32.02
CA VAL A 14 33.39 12.01 -32.68
C VAL A 14 34.63 11.63 -31.88
N ALA A 15 35.47 10.82 -32.51
CA ALA A 15 36.83 10.58 -32.05
C ALA A 15 37.74 11.76 -32.53
N ALA A 16 38.40 12.43 -31.60
CA ALA A 16 39.49 13.33 -31.90
C ALA A 16 40.78 12.77 -31.30
N ALA A 17 41.67 12.34 -32.16
CA ALA A 17 43.07 12.06 -31.83
C ALA A 17 43.80 13.43 -31.73
N GLY A 18 44.48 13.71 -30.62
CA GLY A 18 45.28 14.90 -30.40
C GLY A 18 46.48 14.61 -29.52
N ILE A 19 47.60 14.91 -30.09
CA ILE A 19 49.01 14.84 -29.74
C ILE A 19 49.31 15.29 -28.32
N GLY A 20 50.22 14.60 -27.63
CA GLY A 20 50.67 14.87 -26.28
C GLY A 20 51.47 16.18 -26.13
N LEU A 21 51.11 16.86 -25.05
CA LEU A 21 51.97 17.80 -24.33
C LEU A 21 51.65 17.65 -22.85
N GLY A 22 52.69 17.51 -22.03
CA GLY A 22 52.59 17.25 -20.61
C GLY A 22 51.73 18.30 -19.88
N VAL A 23 50.61 17.82 -19.37
CA VAL A 23 49.74 18.56 -18.48
C VAL A 23 49.74 17.84 -17.13
N THR A 24 50.23 18.50 -16.09
CA THR A 24 50.02 18.12 -14.71
C THR A 24 48.54 17.78 -14.47
N PRO A 25 48.24 16.70 -13.78
CA PRO A 25 46.83 16.36 -13.49
C PRO A 25 46.27 17.48 -12.58
N VAL A 26 45.47 18.37 -13.15
CA VAL A 26 44.52 19.16 -12.38
C VAL A 26 43.50 18.16 -11.86
N PHE A 27 43.56 17.82 -10.59
CA PHE A 27 42.44 17.15 -9.91
C PHE A 27 41.25 18.10 -10.03
N ALA A 28 40.41 17.87 -11.02
CA ALA A 28 39.05 18.43 -11.03
C ALA A 28 38.38 17.86 -9.79
N SER A 29 38.23 18.71 -8.77
CA SER A 29 37.32 18.36 -7.66
C SER A 29 35.98 18.10 -8.31
N ALA A 30 35.53 16.84 -8.24
CA ALA A 30 34.21 16.45 -8.70
C ALA A 30 33.21 17.29 -7.91
N VAL A 31 32.58 18.27 -8.58
CA VAL A 31 31.47 19.02 -7.99
C VAL A 31 30.43 17.99 -7.62
N ALA A 32 30.11 17.87 -6.33
CA ALA A 32 29.06 16.95 -5.88
C ALA A 32 27.77 17.23 -6.68
N PRO A 33 27.08 16.20 -7.14
CA PRO A 33 25.84 16.39 -7.90
C PRO A 33 24.85 17.22 -7.07
N VAL A 34 24.36 18.31 -7.66
CA VAL A 34 23.32 19.13 -7.05
C VAL A 34 21.98 18.52 -7.40
N PHE A 35 21.29 18.01 -6.39
CA PHE A 35 19.95 17.46 -6.55
C PHE A 35 18.90 18.57 -6.35
N GLU A 36 18.23 18.98 -7.43
CA GLU A 36 17.14 19.95 -7.36
C GLU A 36 15.86 19.27 -6.90
N SER A 37 15.12 19.91 -5.98
CA SER A 37 13.83 19.41 -5.50
C SER A 37 12.84 19.24 -6.66
N GLN A 38 12.19 18.09 -6.72
CA GLN A 38 11.14 17.77 -7.71
C GLN A 38 9.73 18.07 -7.16
N ARG A 39 9.64 18.65 -5.99
CA ARG A 39 8.37 19.05 -5.39
C ARG A 39 7.74 20.20 -6.21
N PRO A 40 6.40 20.29 -6.28
CA PRO A 40 5.72 21.47 -6.83
C PRO A 40 6.15 22.74 -6.10
N LYS A 41 6.11 23.88 -6.81
CA LYS A 41 6.30 25.19 -6.16
C LYS A 41 5.28 25.32 -5.02
N LEU A 42 5.64 26.06 -3.98
CA LEU A 42 4.80 26.20 -2.78
C LEU A 42 3.36 26.63 -3.10
N ALA A 43 3.18 27.51 -4.08
CA ALA A 43 1.86 27.99 -4.50
C ALA A 43 1.00 26.92 -5.22
N ASP A 44 1.66 25.89 -5.76
CA ASP A 44 0.99 24.83 -6.54
C ASP A 44 0.73 23.56 -5.70
N ARG A 45 1.19 23.53 -4.44
CA ARG A 45 0.95 22.41 -3.53
C ARG A 45 -0.49 22.40 -3.06
N LYS A 46 -1.07 21.20 -3.03
CA LYS A 46 -2.46 20.99 -2.61
C LYS A 46 -2.67 21.27 -1.13
N PHE A 47 -1.70 20.90 -0.29
CA PHE A 47 -1.73 21.14 1.15
C PHE A 47 -0.31 21.32 1.69
N THR A 48 -0.13 22.24 2.62
CA THR A 48 1.15 22.47 3.28
C THR A 48 1.00 22.36 4.80
N SER A 49 1.75 21.45 5.40
CA SER A 49 1.81 21.24 6.86
C SER A 49 3.15 21.76 7.40
N LYS A 50 3.08 22.67 8.38
CA LYS A 50 4.29 23.17 9.05
C LYS A 50 5.05 22.05 9.78
N ALA A 51 4.34 21.09 10.36
CA ALA A 51 4.94 19.95 11.06
C ALA A 51 5.67 19.04 10.08
N VAL A 52 5.08 18.75 8.90
CA VAL A 52 5.72 17.94 7.86
C VAL A 52 6.97 18.64 7.31
N GLU A 53 6.91 19.96 7.01
CA GLU A 53 8.08 20.72 6.56
C GLU A 53 9.23 20.73 7.59
N ALA A 54 8.89 20.82 8.89
CA ALA A 54 9.87 20.73 9.97
C ALA A 54 10.55 19.36 10.03
N ILE A 55 9.78 18.27 9.87
CA ILE A 55 10.34 16.90 9.79
C ILE A 55 11.23 16.73 8.57
N ILE A 56 10.81 17.20 7.39
CA ILE A 56 11.63 17.15 6.18
C ILE A 56 12.97 17.83 6.41
N LYS A 57 12.95 19.06 6.93
CA LYS A 57 14.17 19.82 7.23
C LYS A 57 15.10 19.08 8.19
N LYS A 58 14.54 18.52 9.28
CA LYS A 58 15.31 17.79 10.30
C LYS A 58 15.93 16.52 9.72
N VAL A 59 15.12 15.64 9.18
CA VAL A 59 15.57 14.32 8.71
C VAL A 59 16.55 14.45 7.56
N LYS A 60 16.29 15.38 6.61
CA LYS A 60 17.19 15.65 5.50
C LYS A 60 18.59 16.12 5.97
N ALA A 61 18.65 16.91 7.05
CA ALA A 61 19.92 17.35 7.63
C ALA A 61 20.71 16.21 8.29
N ASP A 62 20.02 15.17 8.75
CA ASP A 62 20.61 14.01 9.43
C ASP A 62 20.99 12.88 8.44
N ILE A 63 20.66 13.00 7.15
CA ILE A 63 21.04 12.04 6.10
C ILE A 63 22.33 12.48 5.42
N LYS A 64 23.38 11.66 5.52
CA LYS A 64 24.69 11.95 4.92
C LYS A 64 24.70 11.80 3.39
N ASP A 65 23.93 10.85 2.85
CA ASP A 65 23.82 10.61 1.41
C ASP A 65 22.92 11.67 0.75
N PRO A 66 23.43 12.55 -0.12
CA PRO A 66 22.65 13.66 -0.68
C PRO A 66 21.50 13.19 -1.59
N GLU A 67 21.65 12.04 -2.24
CA GLU A 67 20.61 11.49 -3.12
C GLU A 67 19.47 10.87 -2.33
N VAL A 68 19.76 10.16 -1.23
CA VAL A 68 18.73 9.65 -0.32
C VAL A 68 18.01 10.80 0.39
N ALA A 69 18.74 11.86 0.78
CA ALA A 69 18.14 13.06 1.34
C ALA A 69 17.18 13.75 0.37
N TRP A 70 17.55 13.82 -0.90
CA TRP A 70 16.72 14.36 -1.98
C TRP A 70 15.49 13.48 -2.27
N LEU A 71 15.65 12.14 -2.32
CA LEU A 71 14.53 11.21 -2.45
C LEU A 71 13.54 11.38 -1.30
N PHE A 72 14.02 11.49 -0.07
CA PHE A 72 13.15 11.69 1.10
C PHE A 72 12.38 13.02 1.00
N GLU A 73 13.04 14.11 0.61
CA GLU A 73 12.41 15.43 0.41
C GLU A 73 11.28 15.39 -0.61
N ASN A 74 11.45 14.63 -1.70
CA ASN A 74 10.46 14.55 -2.76
C ASN A 74 9.32 13.56 -2.41
N CYS A 75 9.67 12.39 -1.89
CA CYS A 75 8.75 11.27 -1.69
C CYS A 75 7.86 11.48 -0.47
N TYR A 76 8.43 11.86 0.69
CA TYR A 76 7.67 11.94 1.93
C TYR A 76 6.46 12.89 1.86
N PRO A 77 6.54 14.12 1.34
CA PRO A 77 5.40 15.02 1.25
C PRO A 77 4.54 14.83 0.00
N ASN A 78 4.85 13.88 -0.89
CA ASN A 78 4.23 13.77 -2.22
C ASN A 78 2.70 13.75 -2.16
N THR A 79 2.12 13.01 -1.21
CA THR A 79 0.68 12.96 -1.02
C THR A 79 0.08 14.33 -0.70
N LEU A 80 0.65 15.06 0.25
CA LEU A 80 0.15 16.39 0.63
C LEU A 80 0.37 17.41 -0.49
N ASP A 81 1.50 17.32 -1.17
CA ASP A 81 1.83 18.24 -2.25
C ASP A 81 0.91 18.09 -3.48
N THR A 82 0.41 16.86 -3.76
CA THR A 82 -0.11 16.56 -5.11
C THR A 82 -1.47 15.85 -5.17
N THR A 83 -1.86 15.07 -4.14
CA THR A 83 -2.99 14.14 -4.27
C THR A 83 -4.21 14.45 -3.41
N VAL A 84 -4.11 15.37 -2.45
CA VAL A 84 -5.20 15.67 -1.53
C VAL A 84 -6.08 16.82 -2.06
N ASN A 85 -7.40 16.62 -2.07
CA ASN A 85 -8.39 17.66 -2.29
C ASN A 85 -9.13 17.85 -0.98
N TYR A 86 -8.67 18.83 -0.16
CA TYR A 86 -9.28 19.17 1.12
C TYR A 86 -10.37 20.24 0.96
N SER A 87 -11.48 20.03 1.61
CA SER A 87 -12.57 21.01 1.71
C SER A 87 -13.28 20.92 3.06
N GLU A 88 -14.02 21.96 3.42
CA GLU A 88 -14.97 21.93 4.55
C GLU A 88 -16.38 22.13 3.99
N LYS A 89 -17.30 21.21 4.32
CA LYS A 89 -18.71 21.27 3.95
C LYS A 89 -19.55 21.30 5.23
N ASP A 90 -20.35 22.33 5.41
CA ASP A 90 -21.19 22.51 6.61
C ASP A 90 -20.38 22.41 7.93
N GLY A 91 -19.17 22.98 7.93
CA GLY A 91 -18.25 22.95 9.07
C GLY A 91 -17.58 21.58 9.32
N LYS A 92 -17.81 20.59 8.46
CA LYS A 92 -17.18 19.27 8.56
C LYS A 92 -16.07 19.11 7.52
N PRO A 93 -14.89 18.62 7.91
CA PRO A 93 -13.80 18.33 6.97
C PRO A 93 -14.16 17.18 6.03
N ASP A 94 -13.75 17.31 4.78
CA ASP A 94 -13.91 16.33 3.73
C ASP A 94 -12.64 16.33 2.88
N THR A 95 -11.94 15.20 2.78
CA THR A 95 -10.69 15.08 2.02
C THR A 95 -10.78 13.91 1.06
N PHE A 96 -10.70 14.22 -0.22
CA PHE A 96 -10.56 13.22 -1.29
C PHE A 96 -9.07 13.06 -1.62
N VAL A 97 -8.59 11.81 -1.72
CA VAL A 97 -7.17 11.49 -1.94
C VAL A 97 -7.04 10.62 -3.18
N ILE A 98 -6.44 11.13 -4.24
CA ILE A 98 -6.18 10.35 -5.45
C ILE A 98 -4.90 9.51 -5.32
N THR A 99 -4.77 8.46 -6.13
CA THR A 99 -3.61 7.54 -6.05
C THR A 99 -2.34 8.09 -6.69
N GLY A 100 -2.45 9.19 -7.44
CA GLY A 100 -1.39 9.78 -8.24
C GLY A 100 -1.90 10.08 -9.65
N ASP A 101 -1.43 9.35 -10.64
CA ASP A 101 -1.82 9.50 -12.04
C ASP A 101 -3.27 9.07 -12.37
N ILE A 102 -3.95 8.37 -11.46
CA ILE A 102 -5.37 8.03 -11.58
C ILE A 102 -6.18 8.95 -10.66
N ASN A 103 -7.15 9.66 -11.22
CA ASN A 103 -8.01 10.61 -10.50
C ASN A 103 -9.17 9.89 -9.78
N ALA A 104 -8.85 8.93 -8.92
CA ALA A 104 -9.80 8.21 -8.11
C ALA A 104 -9.20 7.88 -6.74
N MET A 105 -10.08 7.67 -5.74
CA MET A 105 -9.72 7.39 -4.37
C MET A 105 -9.92 5.91 -4.05
N TRP A 106 -8.85 5.14 -4.01
CA TRP A 106 -8.85 3.81 -3.42
C TRP A 106 -8.93 3.89 -1.89
N MET A 107 -9.72 3.02 -1.29
CA MET A 107 -9.89 2.98 0.17
C MET A 107 -8.59 2.59 0.88
N ARG A 108 -7.83 1.70 0.33
CA ARG A 108 -6.48 1.27 0.73
C ARG A 108 -5.48 2.41 0.62
N ASP A 109 -5.30 2.94 -0.60
CA ASP A 109 -4.30 3.96 -0.93
C ASP A 109 -4.50 5.23 -0.10
N SER A 110 -5.72 5.73 -0.03
CA SER A 110 -6.04 6.97 0.70
C SER A 110 -5.68 6.90 2.19
N SER A 111 -5.80 5.73 2.81
CA SER A 111 -5.36 5.50 4.20
C SER A 111 -3.84 5.43 4.30
N ALA A 112 -3.22 4.63 3.44
CA ALA A 112 -1.78 4.40 3.46
C ALA A 112 -0.97 5.66 3.12
N GLN A 113 -1.47 6.47 2.18
CA GLN A 113 -0.82 7.72 1.76
C GLN A 113 -0.77 8.78 2.86
N VAL A 114 -1.75 8.83 3.78
CA VAL A 114 -1.76 9.79 4.89
C VAL A 114 -1.21 9.21 6.20
N TRP A 115 -0.98 7.90 6.25
CA TRP A 115 -0.54 7.18 7.42
C TRP A 115 0.73 7.74 8.08
N PRO A 116 1.83 8.05 7.35
CA PRO A 116 3.07 8.52 7.96
C PRO A 116 2.97 9.90 8.61
N TYR A 117 1.88 10.63 8.38
CA TYR A 117 1.64 11.94 8.99
C TYR A 117 0.88 11.88 10.32
N LEU A 118 0.29 10.72 10.66
CA LEU A 118 -0.48 10.57 11.91
C LEU A 118 0.28 11.02 13.16
N PRO A 119 1.56 10.72 13.38
CA PRO A 119 2.29 11.18 14.56
C PRO A 119 2.33 12.71 14.72
N LEU A 120 2.16 13.47 13.63
CA LEU A 120 2.30 14.92 13.59
C LEU A 120 1.01 15.68 13.90
N ILE A 121 -0.17 15.03 13.90
CA ILE A 121 -1.48 15.68 14.03
C ILE A 121 -1.68 16.40 15.39
N LYS A 122 -0.96 16.00 16.44
CA LYS A 122 -1.01 16.68 17.74
C LYS A 122 -0.50 18.13 17.67
N ASN A 123 0.45 18.38 16.77
CA ASN A 123 1.17 19.64 16.66
C ASN A 123 0.77 20.46 15.41
N ASP A 124 -0.15 19.94 14.59
CA ASP A 124 -0.63 20.59 13.37
C ASP A 124 -2.15 20.43 13.23
N PRO A 125 -2.93 21.44 13.69
CA PRO A 125 -4.40 21.41 13.60
C PRO A 125 -4.92 21.32 12.16
N GLY A 126 -4.21 21.90 11.18
CA GLY A 126 -4.59 21.80 9.77
C GLY A 126 -4.45 20.38 9.25
N LEU A 127 -3.32 19.74 9.54
CA LEU A 127 -3.09 18.33 9.19
C LEU A 127 -4.09 17.40 9.90
N LYS A 128 -4.42 17.69 11.17
CA LYS A 128 -5.44 16.96 11.91
C LYS A 128 -6.79 17.01 11.21
N LYS A 129 -7.24 18.20 10.77
CA LYS A 129 -8.47 18.38 10.00
C LYS A 129 -8.46 17.67 8.67
N LEU A 130 -7.33 17.71 7.94
CA LEU A 130 -7.16 16.98 6.69
C LEU A 130 -7.42 15.49 6.90
N ILE A 131 -6.80 14.87 7.92
CA ILE A 131 -6.98 13.44 8.19
C ILE A 131 -8.39 13.12 8.68
N GLN A 132 -9.02 13.99 9.49
CA GLN A 132 -10.45 13.86 9.81
C GLN A 132 -11.31 13.87 8.54
N GLY A 133 -10.97 14.71 7.57
CA GLY A 133 -11.62 14.74 6.27
C GLY A 133 -11.52 13.41 5.50
N VAL A 134 -10.37 12.74 5.55
CA VAL A 134 -10.20 11.40 4.97
C VAL A 134 -11.13 10.40 5.65
N LEU A 135 -11.17 10.38 7.01
CA LEU A 135 -12.06 9.49 7.77
C LEU A 135 -13.53 9.72 7.44
N SER A 136 -13.95 10.99 7.34
CA SER A 136 -15.31 11.38 6.96
C SER A 136 -15.65 10.89 5.54
N ARG A 137 -14.74 11.07 4.57
CA ARG A 137 -14.92 10.64 3.19
C ARG A 137 -15.01 9.11 3.10
N GLN A 138 -14.12 8.38 3.77
CA GLN A 138 -14.11 6.92 3.77
C GLN A 138 -15.39 6.34 4.37
N ALA A 139 -15.91 6.90 5.46
CA ALA A 139 -17.20 6.48 6.02
C ALA A 139 -18.35 6.64 5.01
N LYS A 140 -18.39 7.77 4.27
CA LYS A 140 -19.35 7.97 3.17
C LYS A 140 -19.20 6.94 2.06
N CYS A 141 -17.97 6.63 1.66
CA CYS A 141 -17.68 5.63 0.63
C CYS A 141 -18.21 4.23 1.03
N VAL A 142 -17.94 3.78 2.25
CA VAL A 142 -18.47 2.51 2.78
C VAL A 142 -20.01 2.49 2.78
N ILE A 143 -20.66 3.60 3.13
CA ILE A 143 -22.13 3.70 3.13
C ILE A 143 -22.69 3.65 1.70
N ILE A 144 -21.98 4.20 0.70
CA ILE A 144 -22.37 4.16 -0.70
C ILE A 144 -22.31 2.72 -1.22
N ASP A 145 -21.17 2.05 -1.05
CA ASP A 145 -21.00 0.64 -1.45
C ASP A 145 -19.78 0.01 -0.73
N PRO A 146 -19.99 -0.96 0.18
CA PRO A 146 -18.90 -1.61 0.89
C PRO A 146 -18.07 -2.57 0.04
N TYR A 147 -18.51 -2.88 -1.17
CA TYR A 147 -17.81 -3.77 -2.10
C TYR A 147 -16.92 -3.05 -3.10
N ALA A 148 -17.00 -1.70 -3.15
CA ALA A 148 -16.15 -0.93 -4.04
C ALA A 148 -14.78 -0.67 -3.40
N ASN A 149 -13.72 -0.88 -4.18
CA ASN A 149 -12.35 -0.56 -3.80
C ASN A 149 -11.99 0.91 -4.09
N ALA A 150 -12.58 1.52 -5.14
CA ALA A 150 -12.26 2.87 -5.59
C ALA A 150 -13.49 3.73 -5.88
N PHE A 151 -13.38 5.02 -5.58
CA PHE A 151 -14.46 6.00 -5.67
C PHE A 151 -14.06 7.24 -6.46
N ASN A 152 -15.04 7.87 -7.10
CA ASN A 152 -14.94 9.21 -7.69
C ASN A 152 -15.16 10.29 -6.62
N GLU A 153 -14.70 11.51 -6.87
CA GLU A 153 -14.95 12.63 -5.94
C GLU A 153 -16.44 12.99 -5.85
N GLY A 154 -17.19 12.76 -6.92
CA GLY A 154 -18.64 12.95 -7.04
C GLY A 154 -19.27 11.90 -7.98
N PRO A 155 -20.59 11.99 -8.28
CA PRO A 155 -21.31 11.03 -9.11
C PRO A 155 -21.02 11.25 -10.61
N THR A 156 -19.82 10.96 -11.07
CA THR A 156 -19.34 11.25 -12.44
C THR A 156 -19.34 10.04 -13.37
N GLY A 157 -19.51 8.82 -12.85
CA GLY A 157 -19.22 7.60 -13.58
C GLY A 157 -17.72 7.40 -13.82
N SER A 158 -17.35 6.28 -14.44
CA SER A 158 -15.97 5.93 -14.71
C SER A 158 -15.81 5.18 -16.04
N GLU A 159 -14.58 4.97 -16.48
CA GLU A 159 -14.25 4.12 -17.63
C GLU A 159 -14.69 2.66 -17.43
N TRP A 160 -14.97 2.25 -16.19
CA TRP A 160 -15.38 0.89 -15.80
C TRP A 160 -16.90 0.72 -15.66
N ASP A 161 -17.72 1.70 -16.07
CA ASP A 161 -19.19 1.61 -15.98
C ASP A 161 -19.79 0.42 -16.77
N SER A 162 -19.03 -0.14 -17.71
CA SER A 162 -19.41 -1.34 -18.46
C SER A 162 -19.15 -2.66 -17.73
N ASP A 163 -18.52 -2.64 -16.55
CA ASP A 163 -18.30 -3.84 -15.75
C ASP A 163 -19.62 -4.47 -15.34
N ARG A 164 -19.66 -5.80 -15.42
CA ARG A 164 -20.84 -6.58 -15.01
C ARG A 164 -20.83 -6.76 -13.50
N THR A 165 -21.28 -5.74 -12.80
CA THR A 165 -21.46 -5.65 -11.34
C THR A 165 -22.53 -4.57 -11.07
N THR A 166 -22.80 -4.22 -9.81
CA THR A 166 -23.77 -3.17 -9.47
C THR A 166 -23.04 -1.82 -9.40
N MET A 167 -22.68 -1.25 -10.55
CA MET A 167 -22.03 0.06 -10.61
C MET A 167 -22.99 1.19 -10.20
N LYS A 168 -22.43 2.24 -9.61
CA LYS A 168 -23.09 3.51 -9.26
C LYS A 168 -22.19 4.65 -9.73
N PRO A 169 -22.74 5.85 -10.02
CA PRO A 169 -21.93 6.98 -10.52
C PRO A 169 -20.81 7.44 -9.60
N GLU A 170 -20.91 7.17 -8.31
CA GLU A 170 -19.88 7.50 -7.30
C GLU A 170 -18.70 6.52 -7.32
N LEU A 171 -18.84 5.35 -7.94
CA LEU A 171 -17.81 4.32 -7.97
C LEU A 171 -16.87 4.53 -9.14
N HIS A 172 -15.57 4.48 -8.89
CA HIS A 172 -14.59 4.36 -9.95
C HIS A 172 -14.44 2.89 -10.36
N GLU A 173 -14.30 1.98 -9.37
CA GLU A 173 -14.20 0.54 -9.58
C GLU A 173 -14.90 -0.22 -8.43
N ARG A 174 -15.45 -1.42 -8.73
CA ARG A 174 -16.18 -2.21 -7.74
C ARG A 174 -15.60 -3.62 -7.57
N LYS A 175 -14.29 -3.70 -7.36
CA LYS A 175 -13.60 -4.94 -7.00
C LYS A 175 -13.66 -5.16 -5.48
N TRP A 176 -14.19 -6.31 -5.05
CA TRP A 176 -14.29 -6.64 -3.63
C TRP A 176 -12.97 -7.14 -3.07
N GLU A 177 -12.44 -6.37 -2.14
CA GLU A 177 -11.20 -6.61 -1.39
C GLU A 177 -11.47 -6.42 0.10
N ILE A 178 -11.08 -7.37 0.94
CA ILE A 178 -11.24 -7.27 2.40
C ILE A 178 -10.53 -6.03 2.94
N ASP A 179 -9.31 -5.78 2.47
CA ASP A 179 -8.45 -4.69 2.95
C ASP A 179 -9.02 -3.31 2.66
N SER A 180 -9.80 -3.13 1.61
CA SER A 180 -10.52 -1.88 1.33
C SER A 180 -11.43 -1.44 2.49
N LEU A 181 -11.91 -2.37 3.33
CA LEU A 181 -12.66 -2.06 4.54
C LEU A 181 -11.78 -2.04 5.81
N CYS A 182 -10.63 -2.70 5.81
CA CYS A 182 -9.72 -2.71 6.95
C CYS A 182 -8.91 -1.42 7.10
N TYR A 183 -8.46 -0.84 5.99
CA TYR A 183 -7.64 0.36 5.98
C TYR A 183 -8.31 1.59 6.64
N PRO A 184 -9.59 1.91 6.36
CA PRO A 184 -10.32 2.98 7.06
C PRO A 184 -10.40 2.75 8.57
N VAL A 185 -10.59 1.50 8.99
CA VAL A 185 -10.63 1.14 10.43
C VAL A 185 -9.28 1.39 11.08
N ARG A 186 -8.19 0.90 10.47
CA ARG A 186 -6.83 1.10 10.96
C ARG A 186 -6.49 2.59 11.09
N LEU A 187 -6.83 3.39 10.07
CA LEU A 187 -6.59 4.84 10.09
C LEU A 187 -7.39 5.52 11.21
N ALA A 188 -8.69 5.22 11.34
CA ALA A 188 -9.57 5.79 12.35
C ALA A 188 -9.14 5.44 13.77
N TYR A 189 -8.83 4.18 14.02
CA TYR A 189 -8.35 3.70 15.31
C TYR A 189 -7.06 4.43 15.72
N ASN A 190 -6.08 4.51 14.86
CA ASN A 190 -4.80 5.13 15.18
C ASN A 190 -4.90 6.66 15.26
N TYR A 191 -5.76 7.29 14.45
CA TYR A 191 -6.09 8.70 14.63
C TYR A 191 -6.63 8.98 16.04
N TRP A 192 -7.59 8.17 16.52
CA TRP A 192 -8.11 8.27 17.87
C TRP A 192 -7.04 8.03 18.94
N LYS A 193 -6.28 6.96 18.84
CA LYS A 193 -5.21 6.62 19.82
C LYS A 193 -4.15 7.70 19.92
N ILE A 194 -3.80 8.32 18.81
CA ILE A 194 -2.78 9.38 18.76
C ILE A 194 -3.35 10.71 19.22
N SER A 195 -4.50 11.13 18.70
CA SER A 195 -5.05 12.47 18.96
C SER A 195 -5.89 12.58 20.24
N GLY A 196 -6.44 11.47 20.72
CA GLY A 196 -7.47 11.45 21.75
C GLY A 196 -8.83 11.97 21.29
N ASP A 197 -8.97 12.35 20.01
CA ASP A 197 -10.17 12.95 19.45
C ASP A 197 -11.13 11.88 18.91
N SER A 198 -12.34 11.82 19.44
CA SER A 198 -13.39 10.89 19.05
C SER A 198 -14.48 11.53 18.16
N ASN A 199 -14.38 12.82 17.80
CA ASN A 199 -15.43 13.51 17.04
C ASN A 199 -15.67 12.94 15.63
N PHE A 200 -14.71 12.20 15.06
CA PHE A 200 -14.91 11.51 13.79
C PHE A 200 -15.88 10.33 13.91
N PHE A 201 -16.05 9.78 15.13
CA PHE A 201 -16.90 8.61 15.40
C PHE A 201 -18.38 8.99 15.49
N ASP A 202 -18.83 9.77 14.50
CA ASP A 202 -20.21 10.23 14.35
C ASP A 202 -21.15 9.12 13.83
N ASP A 203 -22.42 9.45 13.65
CA ASP A 203 -23.44 8.49 13.17
C ASP A 203 -23.06 7.86 11.83
N ASN A 204 -22.40 8.60 10.93
CA ASN A 204 -21.94 8.06 9.65
C ASN A 204 -20.84 7.03 9.84
N TRP A 205 -19.84 7.33 10.69
CA TRP A 205 -18.77 6.39 10.94
C TRP A 205 -19.28 5.13 11.66
N GLN A 206 -20.15 5.28 12.65
CA GLN A 206 -20.80 4.16 13.33
C GLN A 206 -21.62 3.29 12.36
N LYS A 207 -22.38 3.94 11.46
CA LYS A 207 -23.11 3.23 10.40
C LYS A 207 -22.16 2.48 9.45
N ALA A 208 -21.08 3.12 9.02
CA ALA A 208 -20.06 2.51 8.17
C ALA A 208 -19.44 1.27 8.86
N GLY A 209 -19.06 1.37 10.12
CA GLY A 209 -18.51 0.24 10.88
C GLY A 209 -19.48 -0.94 11.00
N LYS A 210 -20.78 -0.69 11.21
CA LYS A 210 -21.81 -1.74 11.20
C LYS A 210 -21.95 -2.41 9.82
N ILE A 211 -21.83 -1.64 8.74
CA ILE A 211 -21.81 -2.16 7.37
C ILE A 211 -20.57 -3.03 7.14
N ILE A 212 -19.38 -2.58 7.58
CA ILE A 212 -18.14 -3.37 7.51
C ILE A 212 -18.33 -4.74 8.19
N LEU A 213 -18.81 -4.73 9.43
CA LEU A 213 -19.08 -5.97 10.18
C LEU A 213 -20.06 -6.89 9.45
N ALA A 214 -21.15 -6.34 8.91
CA ALA A 214 -22.16 -7.11 8.18
C ALA A 214 -21.58 -7.70 6.88
N THR A 215 -20.80 -6.92 6.14
CA THR A 215 -20.15 -7.36 4.89
C THR A 215 -19.14 -8.48 5.14
N PHE A 216 -18.34 -8.39 6.20
CA PHE A 216 -17.40 -9.45 6.57
C PHE A 216 -18.14 -10.75 6.93
N LYS A 217 -19.24 -10.68 7.72
CA LYS A 217 -20.06 -11.84 8.03
C LYS A 217 -20.69 -12.48 6.78
N GLU A 218 -21.22 -11.65 5.88
CA GLU A 218 -21.81 -12.12 4.63
C GLU A 218 -20.75 -12.84 3.76
N GLN A 219 -19.54 -12.27 3.67
CA GLN A 219 -18.46 -12.84 2.88
C GLN A 219 -17.73 -14.03 3.53
N GLN A 220 -18.11 -14.46 4.74
CA GLN A 220 -17.78 -15.81 5.21
C GLN A 220 -18.53 -16.90 4.41
N ARG A 221 -19.57 -16.53 3.66
CA ARG A 221 -20.35 -17.39 2.74
C ARG A 221 -20.99 -18.60 3.40
N LYS A 222 -21.31 -18.53 4.70
CA LYS A 222 -21.98 -19.61 5.44
C LYS A 222 -23.38 -19.90 4.90
N ASP A 223 -24.10 -18.83 4.52
CA ASP A 223 -25.49 -18.89 4.04
C ASP A 223 -25.58 -18.77 2.50
N GLY A 224 -24.46 -18.95 1.80
CA GLY A 224 -24.37 -18.83 0.34
C GLY A 224 -23.34 -17.82 -0.12
N LYS A 225 -23.27 -17.61 -1.42
CA LYS A 225 -22.23 -16.77 -2.05
C LYS A 225 -22.42 -15.25 -1.92
N GLY A 226 -23.51 -14.80 -1.31
CA GLY A 226 -23.84 -13.38 -1.15
C GLY A 226 -24.25 -12.69 -2.44
N PRO A 227 -24.55 -11.37 -2.38
CA PRO A 227 -25.02 -10.58 -3.52
C PRO A 227 -23.91 -10.09 -4.42
N TYR A 228 -22.65 -10.11 -3.97
CA TYR A 228 -21.53 -9.59 -4.74
C TYR A 228 -21.15 -10.50 -5.90
N PHE A 229 -20.97 -9.91 -7.06
CA PHE A 229 -20.36 -10.53 -8.24
C PHE A 229 -19.63 -9.45 -9.04
N PHE A 230 -18.61 -9.86 -9.82
CA PHE A 230 -17.85 -8.97 -10.67
C PHE A 230 -17.32 -9.70 -11.92
N GLN A 231 -17.60 -9.16 -13.10
CA GLN A 231 -16.96 -9.58 -14.33
C GLN A 231 -16.62 -8.35 -15.18
N ARG A 232 -15.40 -8.34 -15.73
CA ARG A 232 -14.91 -7.35 -16.70
C ARG A 232 -14.67 -8.02 -18.03
N LYS A 233 -14.96 -7.34 -19.13
CA LYS A 233 -14.53 -7.77 -20.46
C LYS A 233 -13.08 -7.32 -20.65
N THR A 234 -12.15 -8.24 -20.55
CA THR A 234 -10.72 -7.99 -20.55
C THR A 234 -9.96 -9.16 -21.20
N GLU A 235 -8.75 -8.91 -21.71
CA GLU A 235 -7.81 -9.93 -22.15
C GLU A 235 -6.94 -10.43 -20.99
N THR A 236 -6.89 -9.69 -19.87
CA THR A 236 -6.13 -10.02 -18.66
C THR A 236 -6.96 -10.89 -17.73
N GLN A 237 -6.61 -12.16 -17.58
CA GLN A 237 -7.39 -13.14 -16.81
C GLN A 237 -7.55 -12.76 -15.33
N SER A 238 -6.55 -12.12 -14.74
CA SER A 238 -6.59 -11.66 -13.35
C SER A 238 -7.47 -10.43 -13.12
N ASP A 239 -7.90 -9.74 -14.18
CA ASP A 239 -8.72 -8.53 -14.09
C ASP A 239 -10.23 -8.82 -14.07
N THR A 240 -10.63 -10.08 -13.92
CA THR A 240 -12.04 -10.52 -13.84
C THR A 240 -12.19 -11.75 -12.97
N ALA A 241 -13.34 -11.86 -12.27
CA ALA A 241 -13.60 -13.00 -11.40
C ALA A 241 -14.20 -14.20 -12.17
N PRO A 242 -13.72 -15.45 -11.94
CA PRO A 242 -14.27 -16.64 -12.56
C PRO A 242 -15.67 -16.98 -12.03
N ASN A 243 -16.26 -18.07 -12.57
CA ASN A 243 -17.53 -18.62 -12.12
C ASN A 243 -18.69 -17.60 -12.08
N ARG A 244 -18.87 -16.87 -13.19
CA ARG A 244 -19.89 -15.81 -13.35
C ARG A 244 -19.71 -14.64 -12.39
N GLY A 245 -18.46 -14.39 -11.96
CA GLY A 245 -18.13 -13.27 -11.11
C GLY A 245 -18.14 -13.55 -9.60
N TYR A 246 -18.38 -14.78 -9.19
CA TYR A 246 -18.42 -15.15 -7.77
C TYR A 246 -17.08 -15.65 -7.20
N GLY A 247 -16.05 -15.75 -8.04
CA GLY A 247 -14.77 -16.36 -7.67
C GLY A 247 -14.83 -17.90 -7.68
N ASN A 248 -13.70 -18.55 -7.41
CA ASN A 248 -13.65 -20.00 -7.32
C ASN A 248 -14.40 -20.52 -6.07
N PRO A 249 -14.89 -21.80 -6.09
CA PRO A 249 -15.60 -22.38 -4.96
C PRO A 249 -14.74 -22.40 -3.69
N VAL A 250 -15.39 -22.16 -2.55
CA VAL A 250 -14.81 -22.30 -1.22
C VAL A 250 -15.67 -23.19 -0.35
N LYS A 251 -15.05 -23.86 0.63
CA LYS A 251 -15.74 -24.46 1.76
C LYS A 251 -15.79 -23.41 2.88
N PRO A 252 -16.98 -22.97 3.32
CA PRO A 252 -17.09 -22.03 4.44
C PRO A 252 -16.47 -22.61 5.71
N VAL A 253 -15.39 -22.01 6.18
CA VAL A 253 -14.60 -22.47 7.34
C VAL A 253 -14.40 -21.39 8.40
N GLY A 254 -15.11 -20.25 8.27
CA GLY A 254 -14.99 -19.10 9.16
C GLY A 254 -14.09 -17.99 8.62
N LEU A 255 -13.32 -18.24 7.56
CA LEU A 255 -12.55 -17.20 6.85
C LEU A 255 -13.47 -16.33 5.99
N ILE A 256 -13.02 -15.11 5.70
CA ILE A 256 -13.70 -14.12 4.85
C ILE A 256 -13.17 -14.24 3.42
N CYS A 257 -14.07 -14.34 2.43
CA CYS A 257 -13.67 -14.33 1.01
C CYS A 257 -13.28 -12.93 0.56
N SER A 258 -12.15 -12.81 -0.13
CA SER A 258 -11.76 -11.69 -0.99
C SER A 258 -11.78 -12.16 -2.43
N ILE A 259 -12.48 -11.45 -3.31
CA ILE A 259 -12.53 -11.85 -4.72
C ILE A 259 -11.34 -11.28 -5.47
N PHE A 260 -10.84 -10.16 -5.00
CA PHE A 260 -9.63 -9.53 -5.51
C PHE A 260 -8.58 -9.38 -4.40
N ARG A 261 -7.33 -9.29 -4.82
CA ARG A 261 -6.14 -8.99 -4.02
C ARG A 261 -5.96 -7.48 -3.88
N PRO A 262 -5.12 -7.00 -2.97
CA PRO A 262 -4.73 -5.58 -2.91
C PRO A 262 -4.09 -5.03 -4.19
N SER A 263 -3.66 -5.90 -5.09
CA SER A 263 -3.16 -5.58 -6.44
C SER A 263 -4.24 -5.40 -7.49
N ASP A 264 -5.51 -5.46 -7.12
CA ASP A 264 -6.68 -5.49 -8.01
C ASP A 264 -6.77 -6.76 -8.89
N ASP A 265 -5.93 -7.77 -8.67
CA ASP A 265 -5.98 -9.07 -9.34
C ASP A 265 -6.96 -10.03 -8.66
N ALA A 266 -7.68 -10.82 -9.44
CA ALA A 266 -8.57 -11.84 -8.90
C ALA A 266 -7.81 -12.92 -8.14
N THR A 267 -8.36 -13.34 -6.99
CA THR A 267 -7.82 -14.45 -6.20
C THR A 267 -7.99 -15.79 -6.93
N ILE A 268 -7.01 -16.68 -6.78
CA ILE A 268 -7.12 -18.08 -7.20
C ILE A 268 -7.97 -18.83 -6.18
N TYR A 269 -7.65 -18.73 -4.91
CA TYR A 269 -8.46 -19.25 -3.81
C TYR A 269 -9.01 -18.07 -2.99
N PRO A 270 -10.34 -17.90 -2.89
CA PRO A 270 -10.95 -16.69 -2.35
C PRO A 270 -10.65 -16.36 -0.89
N PHE A 271 -10.10 -17.27 -0.09
CA PHE A 271 -9.62 -16.92 1.25
C PHE A 271 -8.19 -16.39 1.17
N LEU A 272 -8.07 -15.08 0.93
CA LEU A 272 -6.79 -14.36 0.94
C LEU A 272 -6.31 -14.20 2.39
N ILE A 273 -5.24 -14.89 2.73
CA ILE A 273 -4.82 -15.04 4.12
C ILE A 273 -4.27 -13.75 4.73
N PRO A 274 -3.39 -12.97 4.09
CA PRO A 274 -2.92 -11.71 4.70
C PRO A 274 -4.07 -10.72 4.96
N SER A 275 -5.08 -10.66 4.08
CA SER A 275 -6.26 -9.82 4.31
C SER A 275 -7.15 -10.34 5.45
N ASN A 276 -7.23 -11.66 5.67
CA ASN A 276 -7.94 -12.21 6.82
C ASN A 276 -7.24 -11.90 8.15
N TYR A 277 -5.91 -11.93 8.20
CA TYR A 277 -5.15 -11.44 9.37
C TYR A 277 -5.42 -9.97 9.63
N PHE A 278 -5.44 -9.15 8.59
CA PHE A 278 -5.76 -7.72 8.72
C PHE A 278 -7.21 -7.47 9.16
N ALA A 279 -8.16 -8.32 8.73
CA ALA A 279 -9.55 -8.25 9.19
C ALA A 279 -9.66 -8.55 10.69
N VAL A 280 -8.91 -9.53 11.24
CA VAL A 280 -8.86 -9.80 12.69
C VAL A 280 -8.37 -8.58 13.47
N ALA A 281 -7.25 -7.96 13.03
CA ALA A 281 -6.74 -6.75 13.65
C ALA A 281 -7.77 -5.61 13.61
N SER A 282 -8.39 -5.38 12.44
CA SER A 282 -9.40 -4.34 12.25
C SER A 282 -10.66 -4.57 13.07
N LEU A 283 -11.15 -5.80 13.18
CA LEU A 283 -12.32 -6.13 14.02
C LEU A 283 -12.04 -5.89 15.50
N ASN A 284 -10.84 -6.19 15.99
CA ASN A 284 -10.45 -5.88 17.37
C ASN A 284 -10.37 -4.35 17.61
N GLN A 285 -9.82 -3.59 16.65
CA GLN A 285 -9.80 -2.13 16.68
C GLN A 285 -11.21 -1.54 16.68
N MET A 286 -12.11 -2.05 15.84
CA MET A 286 -13.52 -1.67 15.85
C MET A 286 -14.20 -1.97 17.20
N ALA A 287 -13.96 -3.15 17.76
CA ALA A 287 -14.53 -3.54 19.05
C ALA A 287 -14.13 -2.55 20.16
N GLU A 288 -12.85 -2.13 20.18
CA GLU A 288 -12.38 -1.13 21.14
C GLU A 288 -13.04 0.25 20.91
N MET A 289 -13.13 0.72 19.66
CA MET A 289 -13.80 1.99 19.35
C MET A 289 -15.29 1.97 19.72
N TYR A 290 -16.03 0.91 19.36
CA TYR A 290 -17.45 0.82 19.71
C TYR A 290 -17.68 0.75 21.23
N SER A 291 -16.80 0.08 21.97
CA SER A 291 -16.92 0.01 23.43
C SER A 291 -16.52 1.34 24.11
N ALA A 292 -15.36 1.90 23.73
CA ALA A 292 -14.76 3.02 24.47
C ALA A 292 -15.35 4.39 24.11
N ILE A 293 -15.72 4.62 22.84
CA ILE A 293 -16.20 5.91 22.35
C ILE A 293 -17.60 5.86 21.73
N GLY A 294 -18.02 4.72 21.23
CA GLY A 294 -19.37 4.52 20.68
C GLY A 294 -20.41 4.12 21.73
N HIS A 295 -19.97 3.60 22.87
CA HIS A 295 -20.81 3.08 23.93
C HIS A 295 -21.84 2.02 23.43
N ASP A 296 -21.49 1.31 22.33
CA ASP A 296 -22.30 0.24 21.72
C ASP A 296 -21.60 -1.10 21.97
N ASN A 297 -21.81 -1.65 23.17
CA ASN A 297 -21.21 -2.92 23.57
C ASN A 297 -21.73 -4.09 22.73
N ALA A 298 -22.96 -4.04 22.22
CA ALA A 298 -23.49 -5.11 21.36
C ALA A 298 -22.71 -5.23 20.06
N THR A 299 -22.41 -4.09 19.40
CA THR A 299 -21.57 -4.08 18.20
C THR A 299 -20.11 -4.45 18.53
N ALA A 300 -19.58 -3.97 19.67
CA ALA A 300 -18.24 -4.33 20.13
C ALA A 300 -18.09 -5.85 20.33
N ASP A 301 -19.04 -6.49 21.01
CA ASP A 301 -19.01 -7.93 21.26
C ASP A 301 -19.19 -8.75 19.95
N ALA A 302 -20.01 -8.26 19.02
CA ALA A 302 -20.17 -8.88 17.70
C ALA A 302 -18.88 -8.80 16.86
N CYS A 303 -18.10 -7.71 16.97
CA CYS A 303 -16.77 -7.58 16.34
C CYS A 303 -15.77 -8.56 16.97
N LYS A 304 -15.71 -8.65 18.31
CA LYS A 304 -14.84 -9.61 19.01
C LYS A 304 -15.17 -11.06 18.64
N ALA A 305 -16.45 -11.39 18.59
CA ALA A 305 -16.88 -12.75 18.23
C ALA A 305 -16.45 -13.13 16.82
N LEU A 306 -16.62 -12.22 15.84
CA LEU A 306 -16.16 -12.45 14.47
C LEU A 306 -14.63 -12.52 14.40
N ALA A 307 -13.91 -11.64 15.10
CA ALA A 307 -12.44 -11.67 15.15
C ALA A 307 -11.95 -13.02 15.70
N ALA A 308 -12.53 -13.51 16.78
CA ALA A 308 -12.18 -14.80 17.37
C ALA A 308 -12.47 -15.97 16.41
N GLU A 309 -13.57 -15.93 15.69
CA GLU A 309 -13.91 -16.97 14.72
C GLU A 309 -12.93 -16.98 13.54
N VAL A 310 -12.62 -15.82 12.96
CA VAL A 310 -11.65 -15.73 11.86
C VAL A 310 -10.25 -16.13 12.34
N GLN A 311 -9.85 -15.73 13.55
CA GLN A 311 -8.56 -16.13 14.15
C GLN A 311 -8.46 -17.65 14.30
N ALA A 312 -9.49 -18.31 14.84
CA ALA A 312 -9.50 -19.76 14.95
C ALA A 312 -9.43 -20.47 13.58
N ALA A 313 -10.10 -19.90 12.57
CA ALA A 313 -10.03 -20.42 11.20
C ALA A 313 -8.63 -20.22 10.59
N LEU A 314 -7.94 -19.08 10.85
CA LEU A 314 -6.56 -18.86 10.43
C LEU A 314 -5.61 -19.90 11.05
N GLU A 315 -5.74 -20.16 12.36
CA GLU A 315 -4.92 -21.17 13.06
C GLU A 315 -5.09 -22.57 12.48
N GLN A 316 -6.29 -22.91 12.02
CA GLN A 316 -6.61 -24.22 11.46
C GLN A 316 -6.27 -24.36 9.98
N TYR A 317 -6.50 -23.33 9.17
CA TYR A 317 -6.46 -23.44 7.70
C TYR A 317 -5.32 -22.63 7.05
N ALA A 318 -4.73 -21.66 7.76
CA ALA A 318 -3.67 -20.80 7.23
C ALA A 318 -2.25 -21.21 7.68
N VAL A 319 -2.04 -22.52 7.92
CA VAL A 319 -0.72 -23.09 8.17
C VAL A 319 -0.50 -24.21 7.15
N GLY A 320 0.49 -24.02 6.31
CA GLY A 320 0.92 -25.01 5.33
C GLY A 320 2.30 -25.57 5.63
N HIS A 321 2.70 -26.61 4.91
CA HIS A 321 4.04 -27.18 5.03
C HIS A 321 4.77 -27.09 3.70
N HIS A 322 5.79 -26.23 3.66
CA HIS A 322 6.68 -26.09 2.51
C HIS A 322 7.90 -27.03 2.66
N PRO A 323 8.30 -27.79 1.62
CA PRO A 323 9.38 -28.78 1.72
C PRO A 323 10.71 -28.21 2.26
N GLN A 324 11.04 -26.97 1.91
CA GLN A 324 12.30 -26.31 2.27
C GLN A 324 12.22 -25.50 3.57
N PHE A 325 11.04 -24.87 3.85
CA PHE A 325 10.90 -23.91 4.94
C PHE A 325 10.09 -24.44 6.13
N GLY A 326 9.59 -25.68 6.05
CA GLY A 326 8.73 -26.26 7.09
C GLY A 326 7.36 -25.58 7.14
N LYS A 327 6.88 -25.24 8.33
CA LYS A 327 5.59 -24.55 8.49
C LYS A 327 5.70 -23.11 8.00
N VAL A 328 4.80 -22.72 7.08
CA VAL A 328 4.67 -21.36 6.53
C VAL A 328 3.20 -20.99 6.40
N ILE A 329 2.90 -19.70 6.32
CA ILE A 329 1.58 -19.17 6.03
C ILE A 329 1.38 -19.21 4.50
N PRO A 330 0.35 -19.88 3.95
CA PRO A 330 0.00 -19.80 2.53
C PRO A 330 -0.62 -18.44 2.22
N PHE A 331 -0.51 -17.98 0.98
CA PHE A 331 -1.08 -16.69 0.55
C PHE A 331 -2.60 -16.77 0.38
N GLU A 332 -3.10 -17.87 -0.21
CA GLU A 332 -4.52 -18.13 -0.41
C GLU A 332 -4.87 -19.57 -0.07
N VAL A 333 -6.11 -19.80 0.40
CA VAL A 333 -6.67 -21.14 0.63
C VAL A 333 -8.14 -21.19 0.19
N ASP A 334 -8.70 -22.41 0.02
CA ASP A 334 -10.09 -22.62 -0.39
C ASP A 334 -10.97 -23.30 0.67
N GLY A 335 -10.39 -23.73 1.79
CA GLY A 335 -11.07 -24.48 2.84
C GLY A 335 -11.28 -25.99 2.53
N TYR A 336 -10.99 -26.45 1.31
CA TYR A 336 -10.99 -27.87 0.93
C TYR A 336 -9.64 -28.54 1.14
N GLY A 337 -8.61 -27.78 1.50
CA GLY A 337 -7.24 -28.26 1.71
C GLY A 337 -6.24 -27.78 0.66
N ASN A 338 -6.69 -27.05 -0.35
CA ASN A 338 -5.77 -26.45 -1.34
C ASN A 338 -5.16 -25.16 -0.77
N GLN A 339 -3.86 -24.97 -1.05
CA GLN A 339 -3.06 -23.85 -0.56
C GLN A 339 -2.20 -23.30 -1.68
N LEU A 340 -2.14 -21.99 -1.81
CA LEU A 340 -1.26 -21.28 -2.75
C LEU A 340 -0.07 -20.68 -2.01
N PHE A 341 1.12 -21.13 -2.39
CA PHE A 341 2.39 -20.65 -1.83
C PHE A 341 3.00 -19.60 -2.75
N MET A 342 2.81 -18.33 -2.41
CA MET A 342 3.40 -17.15 -3.03
C MET A 342 3.32 -15.98 -2.05
N ASP A 343 3.80 -14.82 -2.45
CA ASP A 343 3.44 -13.52 -1.90
C ASP A 343 3.32 -12.52 -3.03
N ASP A 344 2.56 -11.46 -2.80
CA ASP A 344 2.36 -10.32 -3.69
C ASP A 344 2.98 -9.07 -3.05
N SER A 345 3.39 -8.10 -3.86
CA SER A 345 4.05 -6.87 -3.40
C SER A 345 3.11 -5.88 -2.71
N ASN A 346 1.81 -5.95 -2.99
CA ASN A 346 0.82 -5.03 -2.45
C ASN A 346 0.45 -5.39 -1.01
N VAL A 347 0.15 -4.36 -0.20
CA VAL A 347 -0.16 -4.54 1.23
C VAL A 347 -1.67 -4.51 1.44
N PRO A 348 -2.26 -5.55 2.08
CA PRO A 348 -1.65 -6.63 2.85
C PRO A 348 -0.98 -7.72 2.04
N SER A 349 0.22 -8.09 2.44
CA SER A 349 1.00 -9.24 1.97
C SER A 349 1.46 -10.08 3.17
N LEU A 350 1.98 -11.29 2.91
CA LEU A 350 2.57 -12.10 3.98
C LEU A 350 3.77 -11.40 4.63
N LEU A 351 4.58 -10.72 3.81
CA LEU A 351 5.72 -9.93 4.29
C LEU A 351 5.28 -8.77 5.20
N ALA A 352 4.12 -8.18 4.94
CA ALA A 352 3.63 -6.99 5.63
C ALA A 352 2.87 -7.26 6.93
N LEU A 353 2.64 -8.52 7.32
CA LEU A 353 1.81 -8.85 8.50
C LEU A 353 2.21 -8.12 9.79
N PRO A 354 3.50 -7.95 10.14
CA PRO A 354 3.89 -7.17 11.33
C PRO A 354 3.59 -5.67 11.20
N TYR A 355 3.68 -5.10 10.00
CA TYR A 355 3.36 -3.70 9.73
C TYR A 355 1.87 -3.40 9.93
N LEU A 356 1.03 -4.41 9.77
CA LEU A 356 -0.43 -4.32 9.94
C LEU A 356 -0.89 -4.68 11.36
N ASP A 357 0.02 -4.80 12.32
CA ASP A 357 -0.25 -5.21 13.70
C ASP A 357 -0.95 -6.58 13.81
N SER A 358 -0.78 -7.43 12.79
CA SER A 358 -1.48 -8.72 12.66
C SER A 358 -0.71 -9.87 13.30
N VAL A 359 0.62 -9.82 13.25
CA VAL A 359 1.51 -10.80 13.91
C VAL A 359 2.73 -10.07 14.49
N LYS A 360 3.42 -10.70 15.42
CA LYS A 360 4.71 -10.17 15.93
C LYS A 360 5.82 -10.45 14.92
N VAL A 361 6.79 -9.53 14.81
CA VAL A 361 7.92 -9.68 13.90
C VAL A 361 8.80 -10.90 14.27
N ASP A 362 8.85 -11.29 15.53
CA ASP A 362 9.63 -12.43 16.05
C ASP A 362 8.81 -13.74 16.11
N ASP A 363 7.57 -13.75 15.63
CA ASP A 363 6.76 -14.97 15.54
C ASP A 363 7.45 -16.03 14.67
N PRO A 364 7.65 -17.27 15.15
CA PRO A 364 8.39 -18.30 14.41
C PRO A 364 7.74 -18.70 13.09
N LEU A 365 6.40 -18.71 13.00
CA LEU A 365 5.69 -19.03 11.77
C LEU A 365 5.85 -17.89 10.75
N TYR A 366 5.75 -16.63 11.21
CA TYR A 366 6.04 -15.49 10.37
C TYR A 366 7.49 -15.49 9.89
N GLN A 367 8.47 -15.77 10.74
CA GLN A 367 9.89 -15.81 10.36
C GLN A 367 10.19 -16.90 9.30
N SER A 368 9.56 -18.07 9.41
CA SER A 368 9.65 -19.10 8.36
C SER A 368 8.99 -18.63 7.06
N THR A 369 7.83 -18.01 7.16
CA THR A 369 7.10 -17.43 6.00
C THR A 369 7.92 -16.33 5.34
N ARG A 370 8.51 -15.41 6.13
CA ARG A 370 9.38 -14.34 5.62
C ARG A 370 10.58 -14.89 4.83
N LYS A 371 11.22 -15.94 5.33
CA LYS A 371 12.32 -16.62 4.59
C LYS A 371 11.83 -17.22 3.28
N PHE A 372 10.63 -17.82 3.28
CA PHE A 372 10.02 -18.38 2.07
C PHE A 372 9.71 -17.28 1.04
N VAL A 373 8.99 -16.23 1.42
CA VAL A 373 8.55 -15.20 0.45
C VAL A 373 9.71 -14.37 -0.12
N LEU A 374 10.84 -14.29 0.58
CA LEU A 374 12.07 -13.65 0.15
C LEU A 374 13.07 -14.64 -0.50
N SER A 375 12.58 -15.70 -1.12
CA SER A 375 13.40 -16.73 -1.78
C SER A 375 12.86 -17.10 -3.16
N ASP A 376 13.64 -17.85 -3.93
CA ASP A 376 13.25 -18.38 -5.25
C ASP A 376 12.08 -19.38 -5.18
N SER A 377 11.63 -19.79 -3.99
CA SER A 377 10.43 -20.60 -3.79
C SER A 377 9.13 -19.78 -3.86
N ASN A 378 9.21 -18.44 -3.77
CA ASN A 378 8.12 -17.55 -4.12
C ASN A 378 8.22 -17.26 -5.63
N PRO A 379 7.23 -17.64 -6.47
CA PRO A 379 7.29 -17.46 -7.92
C PRO A 379 7.37 -16.00 -8.37
N TYR A 380 7.05 -15.06 -7.48
CA TYR A 380 7.10 -13.61 -7.74
C TYR A 380 8.26 -12.91 -7.03
N TYR A 381 9.22 -13.66 -6.46
CA TYR A 381 10.47 -13.09 -6.00
C TYR A 381 11.48 -13.08 -7.15
N PHE A 382 11.84 -11.90 -7.61
CA PHE A 382 12.72 -11.70 -8.75
C PHE A 382 14.11 -11.22 -8.31
N LYS A 383 15.14 -11.74 -8.98
CA LYS A 383 16.54 -11.31 -8.83
C LYS A 383 17.06 -10.83 -10.16
N GLY A 384 17.66 -9.66 -10.17
CA GLY A 384 18.22 -9.05 -11.36
C GLY A 384 19.43 -8.18 -11.07
N THR A 385 19.95 -7.53 -12.11
CA THR A 385 21.11 -6.66 -12.01
C THR A 385 20.80 -5.30 -11.37
N ALA A 386 19.54 -4.83 -11.43
CA ALA A 386 19.12 -3.58 -10.80
C ALA A 386 18.77 -3.78 -9.31
N ALA A 387 18.02 -4.83 -8.99
CA ALA A 387 17.61 -5.15 -7.61
C ALA A 387 17.07 -6.57 -7.50
N GLU A 388 16.76 -6.98 -6.26
CA GLU A 388 15.92 -8.14 -5.96
C GLU A 388 14.75 -7.78 -5.06
N GLY A 389 13.59 -8.42 -5.28
CA GLY A 389 12.39 -8.14 -4.51
C GLY A 389 11.16 -8.86 -5.04
N ILE A 390 10.04 -8.66 -4.34
CA ILE A 390 8.77 -9.26 -4.71
C ILE A 390 8.06 -8.37 -5.74
N GLY A 391 7.49 -9.01 -6.76
CA GLY A 391 6.57 -8.42 -7.73
C GLY A 391 5.16 -8.96 -7.53
N GLY A 392 4.52 -9.31 -8.63
CA GLY A 392 3.17 -9.86 -8.65
C GLY A 392 2.71 -10.15 -10.08
N PRO A 393 1.54 -10.77 -10.25
CA PRO A 393 0.99 -11.01 -11.59
C PRO A 393 0.52 -9.73 -12.28
N HIS A 394 0.20 -8.69 -11.53
CA HIS A 394 -0.44 -7.45 -12.00
C HIS A 394 0.35 -6.75 -13.12
N VAL A 395 1.64 -6.57 -12.93
CA VAL A 395 2.53 -5.91 -13.90
C VAL A 395 3.36 -6.88 -14.74
N GLY A 396 3.28 -8.18 -14.45
CA GLY A 396 3.97 -9.24 -15.19
C GLY A 396 5.27 -9.71 -14.56
N ILE A 397 5.85 -10.72 -15.22
CA ILE A 397 7.05 -11.43 -14.74
C ILE A 397 8.30 -10.55 -14.87
N GLY A 398 9.13 -10.54 -13.81
CA GLY A 398 10.40 -9.81 -13.80
C GLY A 398 10.30 -8.35 -13.37
N TYR A 399 9.11 -7.86 -13.01
CA TYR A 399 8.92 -6.53 -12.46
C TYR A 399 8.86 -6.59 -10.93
N ILE A 400 9.70 -5.80 -10.28
CA ILE A 400 9.78 -5.64 -8.82
C ILE A 400 9.03 -4.37 -8.42
N TRP A 401 8.30 -4.41 -7.31
CA TRP A 401 7.66 -3.24 -6.77
C TRP A 401 8.53 -2.60 -5.68
N PRO A 402 8.82 -1.29 -5.77
CA PRO A 402 9.51 -0.57 -4.70
C PRO A 402 8.86 -0.77 -3.34
N MET A 403 7.53 -0.87 -3.29
CA MET A 403 6.78 -1.12 -2.05
C MET A 403 7.20 -2.40 -1.33
N ALA A 404 7.48 -3.48 -2.06
CA ALA A 404 7.95 -4.73 -1.47
C ALA A 404 9.36 -4.60 -0.86
N ILE A 405 10.26 -3.86 -1.52
CA ILE A 405 11.59 -3.54 -0.97
C ILE A 405 11.46 -2.66 0.27
N ILE A 406 10.58 -1.65 0.23
CA ILE A 406 10.30 -0.77 1.37
C ILE A 406 9.74 -1.60 2.54
N MET A 407 8.77 -2.47 2.27
CA MET A 407 8.16 -3.32 3.28
C MET A 407 9.16 -4.32 3.89
N ARG A 408 10.08 -4.86 3.07
CA ARG A 408 11.21 -5.67 3.55
C ARG A 408 12.07 -4.90 4.56
N GLY A 409 12.38 -3.63 4.28
CA GLY A 409 13.11 -2.76 5.20
C GLY A 409 12.30 -2.38 6.46
N ILE A 410 11.00 -2.08 6.30
CA ILE A 410 10.12 -1.73 7.44
C ILE A 410 9.95 -2.91 8.40
N THR A 411 9.84 -4.14 7.90
CA THR A 411 9.64 -5.34 8.75
C THR A 411 10.96 -6.01 9.17
N SER A 412 12.11 -5.46 8.79
CA SER A 412 13.42 -5.96 9.22
C SER A 412 13.88 -5.35 10.53
N THR A 413 14.61 -6.17 11.29
CA THR A 413 15.42 -5.76 12.45
C THR A 413 16.92 -5.86 12.15
N ASP A 414 17.31 -6.40 11.00
CA ASP A 414 18.69 -6.51 10.53
C ASP A 414 19.11 -5.23 9.81
N LYS A 415 20.08 -4.52 10.40
CA LYS A 415 20.63 -3.27 9.82
C LYS A 415 21.23 -3.47 8.44
N ALA A 416 21.89 -4.61 8.18
CA ALA A 416 22.49 -4.88 6.88
C ALA A 416 21.42 -5.04 5.78
N GLU A 417 20.31 -5.71 6.10
CA GLU A 417 19.17 -5.83 5.21
C GLU A 417 18.49 -4.47 4.95
N ILE A 418 18.30 -3.65 5.98
CA ILE A 418 17.73 -2.29 5.83
C ILE A 418 18.62 -1.44 4.91
N VAL A 419 19.93 -1.45 5.12
CA VAL A 419 20.92 -0.76 4.26
C VAL A 419 20.79 -1.23 2.81
N GLN A 420 20.68 -2.54 2.59
CA GLN A 420 20.54 -3.10 1.24
C GLN A 420 19.22 -2.66 0.57
N CYS A 421 18.12 -2.60 1.31
CA CYS A 421 16.85 -2.09 0.81
C CYS A 421 16.98 -0.62 0.35
N ILE A 422 17.63 0.24 1.15
CA ILE A 422 17.84 1.65 0.79
C ILE A 422 18.74 1.76 -0.45
N LYS A 423 19.79 0.93 -0.58
CA LYS A 423 20.64 0.89 -1.77
C LYS A 423 19.86 0.57 -3.04
N TRP A 424 18.99 -0.44 -3.01
CA TRP A 424 18.16 -0.80 -4.15
C TRP A 424 17.17 0.32 -4.51
N LEU A 425 16.48 0.90 -3.52
CA LEU A 425 15.55 2.01 -3.76
C LEU A 425 16.25 3.24 -4.35
N LYS A 426 17.46 3.55 -3.85
CA LYS A 426 18.30 4.60 -4.42
C LYS A 426 18.71 4.29 -5.86
N ALA A 427 19.05 3.05 -6.18
CA ALA A 427 19.52 2.67 -7.51
C ALA A 427 18.39 2.58 -8.57
N THR A 428 17.12 2.47 -8.14
CA THR A 428 16.01 2.12 -9.04
C THR A 428 14.98 3.22 -9.28
N HIS A 429 15.19 4.44 -8.77
CA HIS A 429 14.29 5.58 -9.03
C HIS A 429 14.46 6.21 -10.43
N ALA A 430 15.35 5.68 -11.27
CA ALA A 430 15.55 6.07 -12.68
C ALA A 430 15.85 7.57 -12.91
N GLY A 431 16.41 8.27 -11.93
CA GLY A 431 16.68 9.71 -11.97
C GLY A 431 15.45 10.61 -11.79
N THR A 432 14.29 10.04 -11.51
CA THR A 432 13.04 10.82 -11.36
C THR A 432 12.90 11.52 -10.02
N GLY A 433 13.60 11.03 -8.99
CA GLY A 433 13.45 11.52 -7.62
C GLY A 433 12.23 10.96 -6.88
N PHE A 434 11.55 9.96 -7.45
CA PHE A 434 10.34 9.35 -6.91
C PHE A 434 10.39 7.83 -7.03
N MET A 435 9.60 7.16 -6.19
CA MET A 435 9.31 5.73 -6.33
C MET A 435 8.22 5.53 -7.39
N HIS A 436 8.39 4.46 -8.18
CA HIS A 436 7.43 4.05 -9.20
C HIS A 436 6.49 2.96 -8.65
N GLU A 437 5.50 2.54 -9.43
CA GLU A 437 4.70 1.38 -9.10
C GLU A 437 5.55 0.11 -9.16
N SER A 438 6.22 -0.13 -10.30
CA SER A 438 7.16 -1.24 -10.48
C SER A 438 8.29 -0.88 -11.43
N PHE A 439 9.37 -1.68 -11.43
CA PHE A 439 10.49 -1.57 -12.35
C PHE A 439 11.01 -2.95 -12.74
N ASN A 440 11.60 -3.04 -13.93
CA ASN A 440 12.23 -4.27 -14.41
C ASN A 440 13.45 -4.62 -13.56
N LYS A 441 13.56 -5.87 -13.10
CA LYS A 441 14.63 -6.35 -12.23
C LYS A 441 16.06 -6.11 -12.77
N ASP A 442 16.20 -5.99 -14.09
CA ASP A 442 17.49 -5.82 -14.77
C ASP A 442 17.71 -4.40 -15.32
N ASP A 443 16.64 -3.60 -15.49
CA ASP A 443 16.70 -2.23 -15.99
C ASP A 443 15.76 -1.30 -15.21
N ALA A 444 16.31 -0.51 -14.31
CA ALA A 444 15.55 0.47 -13.53
C ALA A 444 14.84 1.55 -14.37
N LYS A 445 15.22 1.75 -15.66
CA LYS A 445 14.57 2.72 -16.55
C LYS A 445 13.31 2.17 -17.21
N ASP A 446 13.13 0.86 -17.20
CA ASP A 446 11.92 0.19 -17.63
C ASP A 446 10.99 0.03 -16.42
N PHE A 447 10.11 1.02 -16.21
CA PHE A 447 9.21 1.11 -15.05
C PHE A 447 7.77 1.44 -15.46
N THR A 448 6.83 1.03 -14.63
CA THR A 448 5.40 1.36 -14.74
C THR A 448 5.05 2.55 -13.86
N ARG A 449 3.98 3.26 -14.18
CA ARG A 449 3.41 4.41 -13.46
C ARG A 449 4.46 5.30 -12.80
N LYS A 450 4.84 6.36 -13.50
CA LYS A 450 5.82 7.35 -13.02
C LYS A 450 5.40 8.02 -11.70
N TRP A 451 4.11 8.12 -11.44
CA TRP A 451 3.55 8.78 -10.27
C TRP A 451 2.56 7.85 -9.56
N PHE A 452 3.08 7.12 -8.59
CA PHE A 452 2.33 6.26 -7.67
C PHE A 452 2.57 6.75 -6.24
N ALA A 453 1.59 7.51 -5.70
CA ALA A 453 1.80 8.30 -4.48
C ALA A 453 1.99 7.44 -3.23
N TRP A 454 1.36 6.27 -3.16
CA TRP A 454 1.54 5.37 -2.03
C TRP A 454 3.00 4.90 -1.87
N ALA A 455 3.66 4.47 -2.96
CA ALA A 455 5.05 4.06 -2.90
C ALA A 455 5.97 5.19 -2.42
N ASN A 456 5.70 6.43 -2.83
CA ASN A 456 6.46 7.60 -2.38
C ASN A 456 6.31 7.83 -0.87
N THR A 457 5.08 7.86 -0.37
CA THR A 457 4.83 8.11 1.05
C THR A 457 5.38 6.98 1.91
N LEU A 458 5.27 5.72 1.44
CA LEU A 458 5.81 4.55 2.13
C LEU A 458 7.34 4.57 2.19
N PHE A 459 8.04 5.08 1.14
CA PHE A 459 9.48 5.32 1.21
C PHE A 459 9.82 6.35 2.30
N GLY A 460 9.04 7.41 2.38
CA GLY A 460 9.17 8.39 3.47
C GLY A 460 9.04 7.75 4.85
N GLU A 461 8.08 6.84 5.03
CA GLU A 461 7.87 6.09 6.27
C GLU A 461 9.06 5.19 6.63
N LEU A 462 9.66 4.50 5.64
CA LEU A 462 10.88 3.72 5.86
C LEU A 462 12.02 4.61 6.38
N ILE A 463 12.24 5.76 5.76
CA ILE A 463 13.32 6.68 6.19
C ILE A 463 13.04 7.24 7.59
N LEU A 464 11.78 7.56 7.92
CA LEU A 464 11.40 7.99 9.28
C LEU A 464 11.66 6.89 10.31
N LYS A 465 11.28 5.64 10.04
CA LYS A 465 11.60 4.50 10.91
C LYS A 465 13.10 4.34 11.13
N VAL A 466 13.89 4.45 10.05
CA VAL A 466 15.35 4.36 10.14
C VAL A 466 15.93 5.52 10.95
N HIS A 467 15.43 6.74 10.72
CA HIS A 467 15.85 7.91 11.50
C HIS A 467 15.57 7.77 12.99
N GLU A 468 14.43 7.17 13.35
CA GLU A 468 14.03 7.00 14.76
C GLU A 468 14.77 5.85 15.45
N HIS A 469 14.91 4.69 14.78
CA HIS A 469 15.38 3.47 15.44
C HIS A 469 16.82 3.05 15.06
N TYR A 470 17.33 3.52 13.92
CA TYR A 470 18.63 3.15 13.36
C TYR A 470 19.37 4.35 12.77
N PRO A 471 19.52 5.48 13.50
CA PRO A 471 20.06 6.73 12.93
C PRO A 471 21.48 6.59 12.38
N ASP A 472 22.26 5.65 12.88
CA ASP A 472 23.60 5.32 12.39
C ASP A 472 23.61 4.85 10.92
N ILE A 473 22.53 4.23 10.45
CA ILE A 473 22.37 3.85 9.03
C ILE A 473 22.41 5.09 8.12
N LEU A 474 21.82 6.21 8.55
CA LEU A 474 21.77 7.44 7.72
C LEU A 474 23.10 8.21 7.71
N GLN A 475 24.10 7.81 8.52
CA GLN A 475 25.43 8.42 8.57
C GLN A 475 26.41 7.82 7.56
N GLN A 476 25.94 7.04 6.58
CA GLN A 476 26.75 6.48 5.50
C GLN A 476 26.23 6.95 4.12
N THR A 477 27.02 6.70 3.08
CA THR A 477 26.58 6.79 1.68
C THR A 477 26.17 5.41 1.18
N PHE A 478 25.12 5.35 0.36
CA PHE A 478 24.53 4.10 -0.16
C PHE A 478 24.96 3.82 -1.59
#